data_c4024fa64a5a91d0a1f37f7460a1cf96
#
_entry.id   c4024fa64a5a91d0a1f37f7460a1cf96
#
_cell.length_a   1.000
_cell.length_b   1.000
_cell.length_c   1.000
_cell.angle_alpha   90.00
_cell.angle_beta   90.00
_cell.angle_gamma   90.00
#
_symmetry.space_group_name_H-M   'P 1'
#
loop_
_entity.id
_entity.type
_entity.pdbx_description
1 polymer ?
#
loop_
_entity_poly.entity_id
_entity_poly.type
_entity_poly.pdbx_seq_one_letter_code
_entity_poly.pdbx_strand_id
1 'polypeptide(L)'
;MRPRGFALVIVLWTLVLLSFLMTHMVTTGRTETRIAANLVANAEAEALAEGAVTEAIFRLIDGSDGHWNIDDGPHLLKLRRATATIALAPESGKVNPNAASIELMAALLVACGAEPAQAGTLATAIADWREPGDRPRLGGAKLPQYRAAGLTYAPPNAPFETLDEVQRVLGMTPELFGRLKPHLSLYQPVDPDPRLADPIVKAALKSLPVRNQPPNTDGLLARTVSITARVTTESGGHFLRHAIVRLEPPVTQDYAILAWDTDAEPE
;
A
#
# COMPACT_ATOMS: atom_id res chain seq x y z
N MET A 1 -25.07 -36.79 68.81
CA MET A 1 -25.51 -35.60 68.05
C MET A 1 -25.05 -35.74 66.60
N ARG A 2 -25.93 -35.91 65.61
CA ARG A 2 -25.58 -36.02 64.19
C ARG A 2 -25.35 -34.63 63.67
N PRO A 3 -24.21 -34.39 62.91
CA PRO A 3 -23.85 -33.04 62.38
C PRO A 3 -24.76 -32.70 61.20
N ARG A 4 -25.98 -32.25 61.49
CA ARG A 4 -26.90 -31.77 60.41
C ARG A 4 -26.44 -30.52 59.70
N GLY A 5 -25.48 -29.75 60.27
CA GLY A 5 -24.93 -28.55 59.67
C GLY A 5 -23.94 -28.82 58.57
N PHE A 6 -23.17 -29.90 58.55
CA PHE A 6 -22.14 -30.19 57.56
C PHE A 6 -22.72 -30.49 56.15
N ALA A 7 -23.88 -31.22 56.12
CA ALA A 7 -24.55 -31.49 54.86
C ALA A 7 -25.02 -30.21 54.15
N LEU A 8 -25.47 -29.22 54.92
CA LEU A 8 -25.94 -27.93 54.36
C LEU A 8 -24.80 -27.09 53.76
N VAL A 9 -23.62 -27.16 54.37
CA VAL A 9 -22.42 -26.50 53.83
C VAL A 9 -21.96 -27.14 52.52
N ILE A 10 -22.01 -28.48 52.42
CA ILE A 10 -21.65 -29.18 51.15
C ILE A 10 -22.64 -28.81 50.05
N VAL A 11 -23.93 -28.78 50.31
CA VAL A 11 -24.94 -28.38 49.34
C VAL A 11 -24.73 -26.93 48.89
N LEU A 12 -24.44 -26.02 49.82
CA LEU A 12 -24.16 -24.64 49.49
C LEU A 12 -22.93 -24.52 48.56
N TRP A 13 -21.84 -25.19 48.89
CA TRP A 13 -20.62 -25.19 48.08
C TRP A 13 -20.82 -25.82 46.69
N THR A 14 -21.59 -26.90 46.59
CA THR A 14 -21.91 -27.49 45.28
C THR A 14 -22.76 -26.58 44.42
N LEU A 15 -23.72 -25.85 45.01
CA LEU A 15 -24.51 -24.85 44.28
C LEU A 15 -23.65 -23.67 43.79
N VAL A 16 -22.73 -23.18 44.62
CA VAL A 16 -21.79 -22.13 44.25
C VAL A 16 -20.88 -22.60 43.10
N LEU A 17 -20.34 -23.81 43.21
CA LEU A 17 -19.49 -24.40 42.17
C LEU A 17 -20.23 -24.56 40.83
N LEU A 18 -21.47 -25.10 40.89
CA LEU A 18 -22.33 -25.27 39.70
C LEU A 18 -22.68 -23.93 39.08
N SER A 19 -23.02 -22.92 39.88
CA SER A 19 -23.27 -21.55 39.37
C SER A 19 -22.06 -20.95 38.72
N PHE A 20 -20.87 -21.14 39.29
CA PHE A 20 -19.61 -20.68 38.72
C PHE A 20 -19.31 -21.35 37.37
N LEU A 21 -19.45 -22.68 37.30
CA LEU A 21 -19.26 -23.47 36.07
C LEU A 21 -20.22 -23.03 34.96
N MET A 22 -21.52 -22.85 35.30
CA MET A 22 -22.51 -22.36 34.33
C MET A 22 -22.17 -20.96 33.82
N THR A 23 -21.76 -20.05 34.69
CA THR A 23 -21.37 -18.68 34.30
C THR A 23 -20.16 -18.71 33.38
N HIS A 24 -19.15 -19.51 33.70
CA HIS A 24 -17.95 -19.66 32.86
C HIS A 24 -18.30 -20.25 31.49
N MET A 25 -19.14 -21.28 31.43
CA MET A 25 -19.54 -21.91 30.16
C MET A 25 -20.34 -20.96 29.27
N VAL A 26 -21.25 -20.15 29.82
CA VAL A 26 -22.05 -19.17 29.07
C VAL A 26 -21.19 -18.02 28.56
N THR A 27 -20.22 -17.53 29.33
CA THR A 27 -19.33 -16.43 28.89
C THR A 27 -18.40 -16.89 27.78
N THR A 28 -17.81 -18.08 27.87
CA THR A 28 -16.96 -18.66 26.83
C THR A 28 -17.74 -18.85 25.53
N GLY A 29 -18.92 -19.47 25.57
CA GLY A 29 -19.73 -19.69 24.37
C GLY A 29 -20.18 -18.41 23.67
N ARG A 30 -20.48 -17.33 24.43
CA ARG A 30 -20.80 -16.01 23.82
C ARG A 30 -19.61 -15.38 23.13
N THR A 31 -18.41 -15.55 23.68
CA THR A 31 -17.18 -15.01 23.06
C THR A 31 -16.86 -15.75 21.76
N GLU A 32 -16.93 -17.07 21.76
CA GLU A 32 -16.70 -17.90 20.56
C GLU A 32 -17.71 -17.58 19.45
N THR A 33 -18.99 -17.40 19.79
CA THR A 33 -20.02 -17.02 18.83
C THR A 33 -19.74 -15.63 18.21
N ARG A 34 -19.28 -14.67 19.00
CA ARG A 34 -18.91 -13.33 18.49
C ARG A 34 -17.70 -13.39 17.59
N ILE A 35 -16.67 -14.15 17.95
CA ILE A 35 -15.48 -14.34 17.11
C ILE A 35 -15.89 -14.98 15.78
N ALA A 36 -16.69 -16.03 15.79
CA ALA A 36 -17.18 -16.67 14.57
C ALA A 36 -18.00 -15.71 13.71
N ALA A 37 -18.89 -14.91 14.32
CA ALA A 37 -19.67 -13.90 13.58
C ALA A 37 -18.78 -12.83 12.94
N ASN A 38 -17.75 -12.34 13.65
CA ASN A 38 -16.81 -11.36 13.11
C ASN A 38 -15.97 -11.95 11.97
N LEU A 39 -15.53 -13.21 12.07
CA LEU A 39 -14.80 -13.89 11.00
C LEU A 39 -15.66 -14.01 9.74
N VAL A 40 -16.94 -14.38 9.87
CA VAL A 40 -17.87 -14.46 8.74
C VAL A 40 -18.11 -13.06 8.13
N ALA A 41 -18.32 -12.04 8.97
CA ALA A 41 -18.52 -10.67 8.50
C ALA A 41 -17.30 -10.11 7.75
N ASN A 42 -16.09 -10.41 8.22
CA ASN A 42 -14.85 -9.98 7.55
C ASN A 42 -14.62 -10.75 6.25
N ALA A 43 -14.89 -12.07 6.21
CA ALA A 43 -14.79 -12.85 4.98
C ALA A 43 -15.81 -12.38 3.92
N GLU A 44 -17.03 -11.99 4.35
CA GLU A 44 -18.02 -11.36 3.46
C GLU A 44 -17.49 -10.01 2.92
N ALA A 45 -16.93 -9.16 3.79
CA ALA A 45 -16.36 -7.89 3.40
C ALA A 45 -15.18 -8.06 2.42
N GLU A 46 -14.32 -9.05 2.63
CA GLU A 46 -13.22 -9.40 1.75
C GLU A 46 -13.72 -9.78 0.35
N ALA A 47 -14.63 -10.73 0.25
CA ALA A 47 -15.18 -11.16 -1.03
C ALA A 47 -15.86 -10.00 -1.79
N LEU A 48 -16.55 -9.11 -1.07
CA LEU A 48 -17.16 -7.93 -1.66
C LEU A 48 -16.13 -6.88 -2.10
N ALA A 49 -15.01 -6.74 -1.39
CA ALA A 49 -13.92 -5.85 -1.79
C ALA A 49 -13.22 -6.35 -3.06
N GLU A 50 -13.02 -7.66 -3.20
CA GLU A 50 -12.50 -8.27 -4.42
C GLU A 50 -13.45 -8.07 -5.61
N GLY A 51 -14.75 -8.27 -5.38
CA GLY A 51 -15.76 -7.96 -6.38
C GLY A 51 -15.78 -6.48 -6.79
N ALA A 52 -15.59 -5.57 -5.83
CA ALA A 52 -15.53 -4.14 -6.09
C ALA A 52 -14.30 -3.74 -6.92
N VAL A 53 -13.13 -4.35 -6.68
CA VAL A 53 -11.94 -4.16 -7.53
C VAL A 53 -12.20 -4.68 -8.95
N THR A 54 -12.82 -5.85 -9.09
CA THR A 54 -13.16 -6.43 -10.39
C THR A 54 -14.13 -5.54 -11.17
N GLU A 55 -15.15 -4.98 -10.49
CA GLU A 55 -16.06 -4.00 -11.09
C GLU A 55 -15.33 -2.75 -11.54
N ALA A 56 -14.39 -2.24 -10.73
CA ALA A 56 -13.59 -1.08 -11.11
C ALA A 56 -12.74 -1.34 -12.36
N ILE A 57 -12.10 -2.51 -12.46
CA ILE A 57 -11.36 -2.91 -13.66
C ILE A 57 -12.29 -2.92 -14.87
N PHE A 58 -13.46 -3.54 -14.73
CA PHE A 58 -14.44 -3.58 -15.81
C PHE A 58 -14.84 -2.15 -16.25
N ARG A 59 -15.15 -1.26 -15.30
CA ARG A 59 -15.54 0.12 -15.58
C ARG A 59 -14.43 0.95 -16.22
N LEU A 60 -13.19 0.67 -15.93
CA LEU A 60 -12.03 1.33 -16.53
C LEU A 60 -11.79 0.88 -18.00
N ILE A 61 -12.25 -0.32 -18.36
CA ILE A 61 -12.07 -0.92 -19.70
C ILE A 61 -13.32 -0.70 -20.56
N ASP A 62 -14.49 -0.60 -19.93
CA ASP A 62 -15.78 -0.49 -20.63
C ASP A 62 -15.82 0.77 -21.50
N GLY A 63 -16.13 0.61 -22.77
CA GLY A 63 -16.30 1.71 -23.74
C GLY A 63 -17.70 2.33 -23.77
N SER A 64 -18.59 1.96 -22.85
CA SER A 64 -19.97 2.48 -22.75
C SER A 64 -20.06 3.74 -21.88
N ASP A 65 -21.26 4.30 -21.74
CA ASP A 65 -21.56 5.41 -20.83
C ASP A 65 -21.30 5.09 -19.35
N GLY A 66 -21.04 3.82 -19.03
CA GLY A 66 -20.67 3.35 -17.69
C GLY A 66 -19.18 3.43 -17.37
N HIS A 67 -18.35 3.94 -18.29
CA HIS A 67 -16.91 4.10 -18.11
C HIS A 67 -16.56 5.00 -16.92
N TRP A 68 -15.54 4.61 -16.17
CA TRP A 68 -14.97 5.43 -15.09
C TRP A 68 -13.64 6.06 -15.53
N ASN A 69 -13.50 7.34 -15.27
CA ASN A 69 -12.22 8.02 -15.41
C ASN A 69 -11.45 7.99 -14.07
N ILE A 70 -10.14 7.94 -14.15
CA ILE A 70 -9.27 7.94 -12.95
C ILE A 70 -9.46 9.22 -12.11
N ASP A 71 -9.81 10.33 -12.78
CA ASP A 71 -9.95 11.65 -12.15
C ASP A 71 -11.36 11.94 -11.59
N ASP A 72 -12.32 11.05 -11.75
CA ASP A 72 -13.73 11.26 -11.32
C ASP A 72 -13.89 11.28 -9.79
N GLY A 73 -12.82 11.01 -9.03
CA GLY A 73 -12.86 10.90 -7.57
C GLY A 73 -13.36 9.53 -7.10
N PRO A 74 -13.66 9.38 -5.80
CA PRO A 74 -14.10 8.10 -5.25
C PRO A 74 -15.49 7.70 -5.74
N HIS A 75 -15.61 6.46 -6.22
CA HIS A 75 -16.89 5.86 -6.63
C HIS A 75 -17.54 5.12 -5.47
N LEU A 76 -18.83 5.35 -5.26
CA LEU A 76 -19.62 4.67 -4.25
C LEU A 76 -20.48 3.58 -4.90
N LEU A 77 -20.18 2.32 -4.57
CA LEU A 77 -20.95 1.17 -5.04
C LEU A 77 -21.83 0.65 -3.89
N LYS A 78 -23.15 0.75 -4.08
CA LYS A 78 -24.13 0.19 -3.13
C LYS A 78 -24.38 -1.28 -3.50
N LEU A 79 -23.99 -2.15 -2.58
CA LEU A 79 -24.21 -3.58 -2.65
C LEU A 79 -25.43 -3.97 -1.80
N ARG A 80 -25.93 -5.19 -1.93
CA ARG A 80 -27.17 -5.62 -1.26
C ARG A 80 -27.15 -5.44 0.27
N ARG A 81 -25.98 -5.64 0.93
CA ARG A 81 -25.79 -5.58 2.39
C ARG A 81 -24.47 -4.92 2.79
N ALA A 82 -23.93 -4.13 1.88
CA ALA A 82 -22.65 -3.48 2.10
C ALA A 82 -22.55 -2.20 1.25
N THR A 83 -21.58 -1.39 1.60
CA THR A 83 -21.17 -0.24 0.79
C THR A 83 -19.68 -0.38 0.48
N ALA A 84 -19.33 -0.24 -0.79
CA ALA A 84 -17.94 -0.17 -1.24
C ALA A 84 -17.61 1.24 -1.69
N THR A 85 -16.54 1.80 -1.16
CA THR A 85 -15.93 3.04 -1.67
C THR A 85 -14.68 2.67 -2.44
N ILE A 86 -14.63 3.03 -3.72
CA ILE A 86 -13.54 2.70 -4.63
C ILE A 86 -12.81 3.98 -4.99
N ALA A 87 -11.53 4.07 -4.67
CA ALA A 87 -10.66 5.15 -5.07
C ALA A 87 -9.71 4.67 -6.17
N LEU A 88 -9.56 5.48 -7.21
CA LEU A 88 -8.67 5.25 -8.34
C LEU A 88 -7.53 6.27 -8.27
N ALA A 89 -6.30 5.84 -8.51
CA ALA A 89 -5.16 6.75 -8.59
C ALA A 89 -4.20 6.33 -9.72
N PRO A 90 -3.64 7.29 -10.48
CA PRO A 90 -2.70 6.97 -11.55
C PRO A 90 -1.33 6.61 -10.97
N GLU A 91 -0.86 5.40 -11.23
CA GLU A 91 0.52 5.01 -10.93
C GLU A 91 1.50 5.57 -11.97
N SER A 92 1.03 5.81 -13.20
CA SER A 92 1.86 6.31 -14.30
C SER A 92 2.40 7.73 -14.09
N GLY A 93 1.86 8.47 -13.13
CA GLY A 93 2.37 9.78 -12.73
C GLY A 93 3.44 9.76 -11.64
N LYS A 94 3.78 8.59 -11.09
CA LYS A 94 4.75 8.42 -10.01
C LYS A 94 6.14 8.06 -10.55
N VAL A 95 7.15 8.29 -9.72
CA VAL A 95 8.56 8.01 -10.04
C VAL A 95 8.93 6.60 -9.59
N ASN A 96 9.52 5.81 -10.50
CA ASN A 96 10.04 4.48 -10.13
C ASN A 96 11.50 4.59 -9.66
N PRO A 97 11.81 4.28 -8.38
CA PRO A 97 13.18 4.32 -7.88
C PRO A 97 14.09 3.32 -8.57
N ASN A 98 13.55 2.29 -9.24
CA ASN A 98 14.32 1.32 -10.02
C ASN A 98 14.69 1.82 -11.44
N ALA A 99 13.95 2.79 -11.98
CA ALA A 99 14.13 3.25 -13.35
C ALA A 99 14.63 4.69 -13.44
N ALA A 100 14.24 5.55 -12.48
CA ALA A 100 14.51 6.98 -12.51
C ALA A 100 16.00 7.32 -12.64
N SER A 101 16.30 8.38 -13.40
CA SER A 101 17.63 8.97 -13.42
C SER A 101 18.01 9.58 -12.07
N ILE A 102 19.30 9.73 -11.80
CA ILE A 102 19.79 10.37 -10.56
C ILE A 102 19.27 11.81 -10.49
N GLU A 103 19.22 12.51 -11.61
CA GLU A 103 18.74 13.89 -11.69
C GLU A 103 17.25 14.00 -11.36
N LEU A 104 16.42 13.10 -11.88
CA LEU A 104 14.97 13.07 -11.56
C LEU A 104 14.75 12.74 -10.08
N MET A 105 15.47 11.74 -9.56
CA MET A 105 15.36 11.38 -8.15
C MET A 105 15.83 12.51 -7.23
N ALA A 106 16.94 13.21 -7.56
CA ALA A 106 17.41 14.36 -6.81
C ALA A 106 16.40 15.52 -6.85
N ALA A 107 15.83 15.80 -8.02
CA ALA A 107 14.79 16.82 -8.17
C ALA A 107 13.54 16.51 -7.35
N LEU A 108 13.12 15.26 -7.33
CA LEU A 108 11.98 14.81 -6.50
C LEU A 108 12.27 14.93 -5.00
N LEU A 109 13.48 14.55 -4.56
CA LEU A 109 13.90 14.69 -3.15
C LEU A 109 13.90 16.16 -2.71
N VAL A 110 14.38 17.08 -3.58
CA VAL A 110 14.30 18.53 -3.31
C VAL A 110 12.85 19.00 -3.25
N ALA A 111 11.99 18.57 -4.16
CA ALA A 111 10.57 18.89 -4.13
C ALA A 111 9.87 18.37 -2.87
N CYS A 112 10.35 17.26 -2.29
CA CYS A 112 9.91 16.71 -1.00
C CYS A 112 10.57 17.41 0.20
N GLY A 113 11.39 18.47 -0.01
CA GLY A 113 11.97 19.29 1.04
C GLY A 113 13.34 18.84 1.56
N ALA A 114 14.09 18.07 0.77
CA ALA A 114 15.50 17.80 1.05
C ALA A 114 16.38 18.98 0.61
N GLU A 115 17.48 19.23 1.32
CA GLU A 115 18.52 20.16 0.87
C GLU A 115 19.17 19.67 -0.44
N PRO A 116 19.47 20.55 -1.43
CA PRO A 116 19.98 20.14 -2.73
C PRO A 116 21.22 19.25 -2.68
N ALA A 117 22.17 19.53 -1.79
CA ALA A 117 23.38 18.72 -1.63
C ALA A 117 23.06 17.33 -1.07
N GLN A 118 22.15 17.25 -0.10
CA GLN A 118 21.67 16.00 0.45
C GLN A 118 20.89 15.20 -0.58
N ALA A 119 20.01 15.84 -1.34
CA ALA A 119 19.21 15.22 -2.39
C ALA A 119 20.08 14.55 -3.46
N GLY A 120 21.15 15.21 -3.89
CA GLY A 120 22.12 14.64 -4.83
C GLY A 120 22.82 13.40 -4.30
N THR A 121 23.26 13.44 -3.04
CA THR A 121 23.89 12.30 -2.36
C THR A 121 22.90 11.13 -2.21
N LEU A 122 21.67 11.40 -1.75
CA LEU A 122 20.63 10.39 -1.60
C LEU A 122 20.22 9.76 -2.94
N ALA A 123 20.04 10.57 -3.98
CA ALA A 123 19.71 10.07 -5.32
C ALA A 123 20.78 9.13 -5.85
N THR A 124 22.06 9.47 -5.61
CA THR A 124 23.19 8.64 -5.99
C THR A 124 23.24 7.35 -5.16
N ALA A 125 22.95 7.42 -3.86
CA ALA A 125 22.87 6.25 -3.00
C ALA A 125 21.69 5.32 -3.38
N ILE A 126 20.54 5.87 -3.80
CA ILE A 126 19.41 5.10 -4.35
C ILE A 126 19.82 4.38 -5.64
N ALA A 127 20.54 5.05 -6.54
CA ALA A 127 21.06 4.42 -7.75
C ALA A 127 22.06 3.29 -7.42
N ASP A 128 22.96 3.53 -6.46
CA ASP A 128 23.91 2.50 -5.99
C ASP A 128 23.23 1.32 -5.31
N TRP A 129 22.12 1.53 -4.60
CA TRP A 129 21.35 0.44 -3.97
C TRP A 129 20.94 -0.62 -4.98
N ARG A 130 20.40 -0.19 -6.12
CA ARG A 130 19.81 -1.07 -7.15
C ARG A 130 20.82 -1.65 -8.14
N GLU A 131 21.99 -1.03 -8.28
CA GLU A 131 22.96 -1.45 -9.30
C GLU A 131 23.90 -2.52 -8.81
N PRO A 132 24.22 -3.52 -9.67
CA PRO A 132 25.23 -4.51 -9.40
C PRO A 132 26.62 -3.89 -9.18
N GLY A 133 27.44 -4.52 -8.34
CA GLY A 133 28.83 -4.14 -8.09
C GLY A 133 29.05 -3.45 -6.75
N ASP A 134 30.31 -3.44 -6.31
CA ASP A 134 30.72 -3.02 -4.96
C ASP A 134 31.34 -1.62 -4.93
N ARG A 135 31.50 -0.98 -6.10
CA ARG A 135 32.12 0.34 -6.20
C ARG A 135 31.03 1.42 -6.17
N PRO A 136 31.07 2.33 -5.15
CA PRO A 136 30.13 3.43 -5.11
C PRO A 136 30.44 4.45 -6.22
N ARG A 137 29.41 5.12 -6.69
CA ARG A 137 29.56 6.36 -7.48
C ARG A 137 30.12 7.47 -6.59
N LEU A 138 30.58 8.56 -7.21
CA LEU A 138 30.95 9.77 -6.50
C LEU A 138 29.72 10.31 -5.74
N GLY A 139 29.81 10.37 -4.42
CA GLY A 139 28.69 10.76 -3.56
C GLY A 139 27.69 9.63 -3.26
N GLY A 140 27.91 8.43 -3.79
CA GLY A 140 27.06 7.26 -3.55
C GLY A 140 27.48 6.43 -2.34
N ALA A 141 26.80 5.29 -2.11
CA ALA A 141 27.04 4.46 -0.94
C ALA A 141 26.92 2.96 -1.26
N LYS A 142 27.95 2.23 -0.91
CA LYS A 142 28.02 0.76 -0.92
C LYS A 142 28.43 0.26 0.46
N LEU A 143 28.71 -1.03 0.61
CA LEU A 143 29.04 -1.68 1.87
C LEU A 143 30.02 -0.88 2.78
N PRO A 144 31.14 -0.31 2.26
CA PRO A 144 32.07 0.43 3.12
C PRO A 144 31.43 1.64 3.81
N GLN A 145 30.60 2.41 3.09
CA GLN A 145 29.92 3.60 3.62
C GLN A 145 28.87 3.23 4.67
N TYR A 146 28.10 2.16 4.43
CA TYR A 146 27.13 1.65 5.41
C TYR A 146 27.81 1.18 6.70
N ARG A 147 28.95 0.47 6.59
CA ARG A 147 29.74 0.06 7.76
C ARG A 147 30.34 1.25 8.51
N ALA A 148 30.83 2.25 7.79
CA ALA A 148 31.37 3.47 8.39
C ALA A 148 30.28 4.25 9.15
N ALA A 149 29.03 4.15 8.73
CA ALA A 149 27.86 4.71 9.42
C ALA A 149 27.34 3.83 10.57
N GLY A 150 28.01 2.70 10.88
CA GLY A 150 27.63 1.79 11.97
C GLY A 150 26.45 0.86 11.64
N LEU A 151 26.07 0.75 10.37
CA LEU A 151 24.95 -0.10 9.94
C LEU A 151 25.41 -1.54 9.75
N THR A 152 24.56 -2.49 10.14
CA THR A 152 24.80 -3.94 10.03
C THR A 152 24.37 -4.54 8.69
N TYR A 153 23.72 -3.75 7.83
CA TYR A 153 23.27 -4.13 6.51
C TYR A 153 23.96 -3.28 5.43
N ALA A 154 23.81 -3.67 4.19
CA ALA A 154 24.33 -2.99 3.02
C ALA A 154 23.33 -3.08 1.86
N PRO A 155 23.52 -2.29 0.79
CA PRO A 155 22.72 -2.42 -0.43
C PRO A 155 22.77 -3.87 -0.96
N PRO A 156 21.63 -4.45 -1.38
CA PRO A 156 21.57 -5.78 -1.97
C PRO A 156 22.18 -5.82 -3.38
N ASN A 157 22.50 -4.66 -3.97
CA ASN A 157 22.95 -4.52 -5.36
C ASN A 157 21.94 -5.10 -6.37
N ALA A 158 20.65 -4.94 -6.06
CA ALA A 158 19.50 -5.42 -6.80
C ALA A 158 18.38 -4.39 -6.78
N PRO A 159 17.45 -4.41 -7.73
CA PRO A 159 16.28 -3.54 -7.73
C PRO A 159 15.50 -3.62 -6.41
N PHE A 160 14.88 -2.52 -6.01
CA PHE A 160 13.96 -2.49 -4.88
C PHE A 160 12.78 -3.44 -5.13
N GLU A 161 12.50 -4.33 -4.19
CA GLU A 161 11.33 -5.22 -4.21
C GLU A 161 10.13 -4.55 -3.54
N THR A 162 10.38 -3.68 -2.54
CA THR A 162 9.36 -2.90 -1.85
C THR A 162 9.75 -1.43 -1.75
N LEU A 163 8.78 -0.53 -1.68
CA LEU A 163 9.06 0.89 -1.47
C LEU A 163 9.70 1.15 -0.10
N ASP A 164 9.40 0.33 0.90
CA ASP A 164 9.95 0.49 2.26
C ASP A 164 11.46 0.25 2.32
N GLU A 165 12.02 -0.45 1.34
CA GLU A 165 13.49 -0.59 1.24
C GLU A 165 14.18 0.76 0.98
N VAL A 166 13.51 1.73 0.33
CA VAL A 166 14.05 3.07 0.09
C VAL A 166 14.38 3.76 1.41
N GLN A 167 13.66 3.46 2.49
CA GLN A 167 13.96 3.96 3.82
C GLN A 167 15.31 3.46 4.37
N ARG A 168 15.81 2.33 3.87
CA ARG A 168 17.10 1.76 4.29
C ARG A 168 18.30 2.36 3.56
N VAL A 169 18.06 3.19 2.55
CA VAL A 169 19.15 3.87 1.81
C VAL A 169 19.88 4.81 2.76
N LEU A 170 21.21 4.76 2.72
CA LEU A 170 22.06 5.57 3.60
C LEU A 170 21.77 7.06 3.47
N GLY A 171 21.44 7.72 4.59
CA GLY A 171 21.08 9.14 4.65
C GLY A 171 19.60 9.44 4.50
N MET A 172 18.74 8.43 4.23
CA MET A 172 17.29 8.59 4.25
C MET A 172 16.78 8.72 5.68
N THR A 173 15.91 9.70 5.94
CA THR A 173 15.23 9.83 7.23
C THR A 173 13.77 9.39 7.14
N PRO A 174 13.15 8.92 8.23
CA PRO A 174 11.74 8.52 8.23
C PRO A 174 10.82 9.65 7.76
N GLU A 175 11.09 10.90 8.14
CA GLU A 175 10.29 12.08 7.78
C GLU A 175 10.39 12.39 6.29
N LEU A 176 11.59 12.30 5.71
CA LEU A 176 11.79 12.51 4.28
C LEU A 176 11.17 11.36 3.48
N PHE A 177 11.36 10.13 3.93
CA PHE A 177 10.74 8.96 3.30
C PHE A 177 9.20 9.06 3.33
N GLY A 178 8.60 9.46 4.45
CA GLY A 178 7.15 9.66 4.56
C GLY A 178 6.62 10.68 3.55
N ARG A 179 7.37 11.75 3.25
CA ARG A 179 7.01 12.72 2.21
C ARG A 179 7.27 12.21 0.80
N LEU A 180 8.28 11.37 0.60
CA LEU A 180 8.67 10.83 -0.70
C LEU A 180 7.78 9.66 -1.16
N LYS A 181 7.42 8.74 -0.24
CA LYS A 181 6.73 7.48 -0.53
C LYS A 181 5.45 7.65 -1.39
N PRO A 182 4.56 8.65 -1.16
CA PRO A 182 3.36 8.83 -1.98
C PRO A 182 3.63 9.10 -3.46
N HIS A 183 4.83 9.59 -3.80
CA HIS A 183 5.26 9.97 -5.16
C HIS A 183 6.05 8.87 -5.87
N LEU A 184 6.24 7.73 -5.21
CA LEU A 184 6.98 6.58 -5.75
C LEU A 184 6.04 5.44 -6.18
N SER A 185 6.47 4.69 -7.20
CA SER A 185 5.83 3.45 -7.63
C SER A 185 6.88 2.49 -8.21
N LEU A 186 6.84 1.22 -7.83
CA LEU A 186 7.67 0.18 -8.45
C LEU A 186 7.05 -0.37 -9.74
N TYR A 187 5.80 -0.04 -10.00
CA TYR A 187 4.99 -0.63 -11.08
C TYR A 187 5.00 0.19 -12.37
N GLN A 188 5.61 1.38 -12.32
CA GLN A 188 5.79 2.22 -13.49
C GLN A 188 7.14 1.90 -14.17
N PRO A 189 7.16 1.31 -15.38
CA PRO A 189 8.40 0.85 -16.02
C PRO A 189 9.22 1.98 -16.67
N VAL A 190 8.61 3.14 -16.88
CA VAL A 190 9.20 4.31 -17.56
C VAL A 190 9.12 5.55 -16.68
N ASP A 191 9.67 6.66 -17.16
CA ASP A 191 9.55 7.96 -16.49
C ASP A 191 8.08 8.39 -16.31
N PRO A 192 7.75 9.17 -15.26
CA PRO A 192 6.38 9.56 -14.96
C PRO A 192 5.76 10.41 -16.09
N ASP A 193 4.49 10.15 -16.42
CA ASP A 193 3.71 10.98 -17.33
C ASP A 193 3.39 12.33 -16.66
N PRO A 194 3.88 13.46 -17.21
CA PRO A 194 3.65 14.78 -16.60
C PRO A 194 2.18 15.18 -16.50
N ARG A 195 1.30 14.58 -17.31
CA ARG A 195 -0.15 14.86 -17.29
C ARG A 195 -0.82 14.24 -16.06
N LEU A 196 -0.37 13.03 -15.70
CA LEU A 196 -0.92 12.23 -14.59
C LEU A 196 -0.17 12.45 -13.27
N ALA A 197 1.00 13.10 -13.32
CA ALA A 197 1.82 13.38 -12.16
C ALA A 197 1.14 14.34 -11.19
N ASP A 198 1.34 14.11 -9.90
CA ASP A 198 0.91 15.04 -8.86
C ASP A 198 1.73 16.36 -8.86
N PRO A 199 1.33 17.39 -8.10
CA PRO A 199 2.02 18.68 -8.09
C PRO A 199 3.51 18.60 -7.71
N ILE A 200 3.91 17.68 -6.81
CA ILE A 200 5.30 17.53 -6.36
C ILE A 200 6.15 16.91 -7.47
N VAL A 201 5.67 15.83 -8.09
CA VAL A 201 6.36 15.23 -9.24
C VAL A 201 6.42 16.21 -10.42
N LYS A 202 5.34 16.96 -10.69
CA LYS A 202 5.35 18.02 -11.71
C LYS A 202 6.41 19.10 -11.42
N ALA A 203 6.58 19.50 -10.17
CA ALA A 203 7.62 20.46 -9.77
C ALA A 203 9.03 19.89 -10.01
N ALA A 204 9.25 18.62 -9.64
CA ALA A 204 10.51 17.93 -9.90
C ALA A 204 10.81 17.87 -11.40
N LEU A 205 9.86 17.44 -12.24
CA LEU A 205 10.02 17.37 -13.69
C LEU A 205 10.35 18.74 -14.32
N LYS A 206 9.69 19.81 -13.88
CA LYS A 206 9.92 21.16 -14.38
C LYS A 206 11.31 21.71 -14.01
N SER A 207 11.91 21.24 -12.92
CA SER A 207 13.26 21.67 -12.50
C SER A 207 14.38 21.01 -13.32
N LEU A 208 14.07 19.93 -14.06
CA LEU A 208 15.03 19.27 -14.92
C LEU A 208 15.34 20.11 -16.16
N PRO A 209 16.60 20.06 -16.67
CA PRO A 209 16.91 20.58 -17.99
C PRO A 209 16.02 19.94 -19.06
N VAL A 210 15.62 20.71 -20.09
CA VAL A 210 14.73 20.22 -21.18
C VAL A 210 15.21 18.90 -21.77
N ARG A 211 16.54 18.73 -21.89
CA ARG A 211 17.18 17.52 -22.39
C ARG A 211 16.89 16.26 -21.55
N ASN A 212 16.64 16.43 -20.26
CA ASN A 212 16.44 15.34 -19.29
C ASN A 212 14.96 15.17 -18.89
N GLN A 213 14.05 15.90 -19.54
CA GLN A 213 12.62 15.72 -19.33
C GLN A 213 12.14 14.47 -20.10
N PRO A 214 11.27 13.64 -19.48
CA PRO A 214 10.71 12.49 -20.18
C PRO A 214 9.94 12.94 -21.44
N PRO A 215 9.97 12.14 -22.51
CA PRO A 215 9.22 12.45 -23.71
C PRO A 215 7.72 12.50 -23.41
N ASN A 216 7.03 13.47 -24.00
CA ASN A 216 5.58 13.55 -23.93
C ASN A 216 5.01 12.44 -24.82
N THR A 217 4.75 11.27 -24.24
CA THR A 217 4.18 10.12 -24.95
C THR A 217 2.66 10.28 -25.00
N ASP A 218 2.13 10.65 -26.15
CA ASP A 218 0.70 10.75 -26.37
C ASP A 218 0.03 9.37 -26.26
N GLY A 219 -0.67 9.13 -25.16
CA GLY A 219 -1.79 8.19 -25.01
C GLY A 219 -1.61 6.70 -25.33
N LEU A 220 -0.45 6.31 -25.88
CA LEU A 220 -0.17 4.95 -26.37
C LEU A 220 0.47 4.02 -25.34
N LEU A 221 0.84 4.56 -24.16
CA LEU A 221 1.44 3.74 -23.11
C LEU A 221 0.38 3.08 -22.25
N ALA A 222 0.65 1.85 -21.85
CA ALA A 222 -0.13 1.12 -20.86
C ALA A 222 -0.35 1.98 -19.60
N ARG A 223 -1.60 2.15 -19.19
CA ARG A 223 -1.95 2.91 -17.99
C ARG A 223 -1.89 1.98 -16.80
N THR A 224 -1.04 2.30 -15.83
CA THR A 224 -1.04 1.61 -14.54
C THR A 224 -1.86 2.41 -13.55
N VAL A 225 -2.84 1.75 -12.95
CA VAL A 225 -3.82 2.34 -12.03
C VAL A 225 -3.79 1.60 -10.71
N SER A 226 -3.76 2.33 -9.62
CA SER A 226 -4.00 1.82 -8.27
C SER A 226 -5.49 1.89 -8.00
N ILE A 227 -6.08 0.79 -7.56
CA ILE A 227 -7.49 0.63 -7.19
C ILE A 227 -7.53 0.28 -5.71
N THR A 228 -8.15 1.13 -4.90
CA THR A 228 -8.36 0.88 -3.47
C THR A 228 -9.86 0.73 -3.22
N ALA A 229 -10.30 -0.46 -2.85
CA ALA A 229 -11.68 -0.76 -2.51
C ALA A 229 -11.83 -0.94 -1.00
N ARG A 230 -12.57 -0.04 -0.36
CA ARG A 230 -12.95 -0.12 1.06
C ARG A 230 -14.39 -0.56 1.17
N VAL A 231 -14.63 -1.68 1.84
CA VAL A 231 -15.97 -2.24 2.04
C VAL A 231 -16.34 -2.22 3.52
N THR A 232 -17.58 -1.85 3.78
CA THR A 232 -18.22 -1.96 5.09
C THR A 232 -19.54 -2.70 4.92
N THR A 233 -19.73 -3.79 5.67
CA THR A 233 -20.96 -4.59 5.67
C THR A 233 -21.91 -4.12 6.76
N GLU A 234 -23.22 -4.39 6.59
CA GLU A 234 -24.23 -4.14 7.63
C GLU A 234 -24.00 -4.99 8.90
N SER A 235 -23.30 -6.12 8.76
CA SER A 235 -22.90 -7.01 9.87
C SER A 235 -21.69 -6.48 10.67
N GLY A 236 -21.10 -5.33 10.26
CA GLY A 236 -19.96 -4.70 10.92
C GLY A 236 -18.59 -5.21 10.45
N GLY A 237 -18.54 -6.00 9.38
CA GLY A 237 -17.28 -6.39 8.71
C GLY A 237 -16.68 -5.21 7.94
N HIS A 238 -15.36 -5.08 8.01
CA HIS A 238 -14.58 -4.08 7.27
C HIS A 238 -13.45 -4.77 6.53
N PHE A 239 -13.21 -4.35 5.29
CA PHE A 239 -12.08 -4.83 4.53
C PHE A 239 -11.57 -3.77 3.55
N LEU A 240 -10.25 -3.72 3.39
CA LEU A 240 -9.58 -2.88 2.40
C LEU A 240 -8.79 -3.79 1.44
N ARG A 241 -9.13 -3.70 0.15
CA ARG A 241 -8.35 -4.33 -0.92
C ARG A 241 -7.65 -3.26 -1.73
N HIS A 242 -6.36 -3.43 -1.91
CA HIS A 242 -5.54 -2.62 -2.81
C HIS A 242 -5.06 -3.47 -3.98
N ALA A 243 -5.24 -2.99 -5.20
CA ALA A 243 -4.77 -3.65 -6.40
C ALA A 243 -4.07 -2.64 -7.32
N ILE A 244 -3.00 -3.08 -7.95
CA ILE A 244 -2.35 -2.31 -9.02
C ILE A 244 -2.55 -3.05 -10.32
N VAL A 245 -3.16 -2.36 -11.27
CA VAL A 245 -3.59 -2.95 -12.54
C VAL A 245 -2.98 -2.16 -13.68
N ARG A 246 -2.38 -2.87 -14.63
CA ARG A 246 -1.93 -2.32 -15.91
C ARG A 246 -2.98 -2.59 -16.96
N LEU A 247 -3.42 -1.52 -17.63
CA LEU A 247 -4.33 -1.55 -18.77
C LEU A 247 -3.51 -1.40 -20.03
N GLU A 248 -3.55 -2.37 -20.94
CA GLU A 248 -2.80 -2.36 -22.20
C GLU A 248 -3.60 -1.65 -23.31
N PRO A 249 -2.98 -0.78 -24.14
CA PRO A 249 -3.63 -0.24 -25.34
C PRO A 249 -3.47 -1.20 -26.56
N PRO A 250 -4.43 -1.26 -27.48
CA PRO A 250 -5.73 -0.62 -27.41
C PRO A 250 -6.55 -1.23 -26.29
N VAL A 251 -7.35 -0.43 -25.60
CA VAL A 251 -8.18 -0.85 -24.47
C VAL A 251 -9.21 -1.90 -24.94
N THR A 252 -8.72 -3.07 -25.29
CA THR A 252 -9.51 -4.24 -25.68
C THR A 252 -9.22 -5.33 -24.66
N GLN A 253 -9.96 -5.30 -23.54
CA GLN A 253 -10.10 -6.40 -22.59
C GLN A 253 -8.82 -6.96 -21.92
N ASP A 254 -7.63 -6.53 -22.35
CA ASP A 254 -6.38 -7.02 -21.77
C ASP A 254 -5.93 -6.13 -20.61
N TYR A 255 -5.83 -6.72 -19.44
CA TYR A 255 -5.26 -6.10 -18.25
C TYR A 255 -4.37 -7.10 -17.52
N ALA A 256 -3.41 -6.59 -16.79
CA ALA A 256 -2.57 -7.38 -15.92
C ALA A 256 -2.66 -6.85 -14.47
N ILE A 257 -2.93 -7.73 -13.52
CA ILE A 257 -2.85 -7.43 -12.10
C ILE A 257 -1.37 -7.56 -11.70
N LEU A 258 -0.77 -6.44 -11.30
CA LEU A 258 0.64 -6.35 -10.91
C LEU A 258 0.84 -6.53 -9.41
N ALA A 259 -0.15 -6.11 -8.60
CA ALA A 259 -0.19 -6.31 -7.17
C ALA A 259 -1.63 -6.52 -6.70
N TRP A 260 -1.78 -7.33 -5.65
CA TRP A 260 -3.06 -7.65 -5.04
C TRP A 260 -2.83 -7.79 -3.53
N ASP A 261 -2.96 -6.69 -2.83
CA ASP A 261 -2.58 -6.59 -1.43
C ASP A 261 -3.76 -6.24 -0.53
N THR A 262 -3.57 -6.52 0.74
CA THR A 262 -4.43 -6.02 1.81
C THR A 262 -3.62 -4.95 2.52
N ASP A 263 -3.92 -3.68 2.28
CA ASP A 263 -3.29 -2.62 3.06
C ASP A 263 -3.85 -2.67 4.48
N ALA A 264 -2.95 -2.71 5.46
CA ALA A 264 -3.31 -2.32 6.81
C ALA A 264 -3.70 -0.83 6.76
N GLU A 265 -4.89 -0.47 7.26
CA GLU A 265 -5.24 0.94 7.43
C GLU A 265 -4.10 1.65 8.18
N PRO A 266 -3.62 2.79 7.70
CA PRO A 266 -2.81 3.65 8.55
C PRO A 266 -3.71 4.07 9.74
N GLU A 267 -3.32 3.67 10.95
CA GLU A 267 -3.91 4.15 12.21
C GLU A 267 -3.82 5.66 12.33
#